data_3654be745a837dafe6cad4aa0e17d6c4
#
_entry.id   3654be745a837dafe6cad4aa0e17d6c4
#
_cell.length_a   1.000
_cell.length_b   1.000
_cell.length_c   1.000
_cell.angle_alpha   90.00
_cell.angle_beta   90.00
_cell.angle_gamma   90.00
#
_symmetry.space_group_name_H-M   'P 1'
#
loop_
_entity.id
_entity.type
_entity.pdbx_description
1 polymer ?
#
loop_
_entity_poly.entity_id
_entity_poly.type
_entity_poly.pdbx_seq_one_letter_code
_entity_poly.pdbx_strand_id
1 'polypeptide(L)'
;MPYGDWINEFPTGFFLVVHIAAFAIGAGFAWLAFKRELPLLGSAFSLFAAAELVYMTYHLDWTVFLFAHTIAEVLDLGAFVLVFAAAVYSAVRRPTLQASRS
;
A
#
# COMPACT_ATOMS: atom_id res chain seq x y z
N MET A 1 15.59 -20.90 -18.31
CA MET A 1 15.56 -20.05 -17.12
C MET A 1 14.49 -18.98 -17.27
N PRO A 2 13.68 -18.74 -16.26
CA PRO A 2 12.72 -17.64 -16.33
C PRO A 2 13.42 -16.30 -16.44
N TYR A 3 12.82 -15.37 -17.20
CA TYR A 3 13.36 -14.04 -17.31
C TYR A 3 13.31 -13.32 -15.95
N GLY A 4 14.34 -12.57 -15.65
CA GLY A 4 14.38 -11.78 -14.41
C GLY A 4 15.12 -12.46 -13.28
N ASP A 5 15.64 -13.66 -13.51
CA ASP A 5 16.33 -14.41 -12.46
C ASP A 5 17.56 -13.65 -11.93
N TRP A 6 18.11 -12.74 -12.73
CA TRP A 6 19.26 -11.94 -12.35
C TRP A 6 18.99 -11.07 -11.12
N ILE A 7 17.73 -10.78 -10.82
CA ILE A 7 17.40 -9.95 -9.65
C ILE A 7 17.75 -10.67 -8.35
N ASN A 8 17.83 -12.00 -8.37
CA ASN A 8 18.18 -12.78 -7.19
C ASN A 8 19.65 -12.57 -6.76
N GLU A 9 20.45 -11.98 -7.62
CA GLU A 9 21.84 -11.68 -7.30
C GLU A 9 22.00 -10.36 -6.53
N PHE A 10 20.94 -9.57 -6.43
CA PHE A 10 21.01 -8.33 -5.68
C PHE A 10 21.10 -8.64 -4.18
N PRO A 11 21.84 -7.82 -3.43
CA PRO A 11 21.94 -8.04 -1.98
C PRO A 11 20.62 -7.80 -1.27
N THR A 12 20.42 -8.48 -0.15
CA THR A 12 19.23 -8.31 0.68
C THR A 12 18.99 -6.85 1.04
N GLY A 13 20.06 -6.11 1.32
CA GLY A 13 19.94 -4.69 1.67
C GLY A 13 19.25 -3.86 0.61
N PHE A 14 19.42 -4.21 -0.67
CA PHE A 14 18.74 -3.49 -1.75
C PHE A 14 17.23 -3.61 -1.61
N PHE A 15 16.73 -4.83 -1.39
CA PHE A 15 15.29 -5.05 -1.27
C PHE A 15 14.74 -4.40 -0.01
N LEU A 16 15.49 -4.44 1.09
CA LEU A 16 15.07 -3.80 2.33
C LEU A 16 14.94 -2.30 2.15
N VAL A 17 15.88 -1.66 1.46
CA VAL A 17 15.82 -0.22 1.21
C VAL A 17 14.56 0.13 0.38
N VAL A 18 14.27 -0.67 -0.65
CA VAL A 18 13.08 -0.43 -1.48
C VAL A 18 11.82 -0.52 -0.62
N HIS A 19 11.70 -1.56 0.21
CA HIS A 19 10.50 -1.74 1.03
C HIS A 19 10.41 -0.70 2.14
N ILE A 20 11.53 -0.29 2.73
CA ILE A 20 11.53 0.78 3.73
C ILE A 20 11.07 2.10 3.10
N ALA A 21 11.56 2.41 1.91
CA ALA A 21 11.14 3.62 1.20
C ALA A 21 9.64 3.58 0.90
N ALA A 22 9.15 2.45 0.40
CA ALA A 22 7.73 2.30 0.09
C ALA A 22 6.89 2.38 1.37
N PHE A 23 7.35 1.77 2.46
CA PHE A 23 6.68 1.86 3.75
C PHE A 23 6.59 3.30 4.24
N ALA A 24 7.71 4.04 4.16
CA ALA A 24 7.75 5.42 4.62
C ALA A 24 6.79 6.30 3.81
N ILE A 25 6.74 6.10 2.51
CA ILE A 25 5.83 6.84 1.64
C ILE A 25 4.37 6.51 1.99
N GLY A 26 4.06 5.22 2.13
CA GLY A 26 2.72 4.79 2.48
C GLY A 26 2.28 5.30 3.84
N ALA A 27 3.15 5.19 4.85
CA ALA A 27 2.84 5.67 6.19
C ALA A 27 2.67 7.19 6.21
N GLY A 28 3.51 7.91 5.48
CA GLY A 28 3.41 9.37 5.38
C GLY A 28 2.09 9.80 4.74
N PHE A 29 1.71 9.15 3.65
CA PHE A 29 0.43 9.46 3.00
C PHE A 29 -0.76 9.03 3.87
N ALA A 30 -0.64 7.92 4.61
CA ALA A 30 -1.69 7.53 5.54
C ALA A 30 -1.89 8.60 6.61
N TRP A 31 -0.81 9.07 7.21
CA TRP A 31 -0.86 10.13 8.21
C TRP A 31 -1.51 11.38 7.64
N LEU A 32 -1.07 11.80 6.45
CA LEU A 32 -1.62 12.98 5.80
C LEU A 32 -3.10 12.82 5.49
N ALA A 33 -3.50 11.64 5.00
CA ALA A 33 -4.91 11.39 4.67
C ALA A 33 -5.79 11.46 5.92
N PHE A 34 -5.36 10.84 7.02
CA PHE A 34 -6.12 10.93 8.27
C PHE A 34 -6.19 12.36 8.80
N LYS A 35 -5.08 13.10 8.67
CA LYS A 35 -5.04 14.50 9.08
C LYS A 35 -6.02 15.35 8.27
N ARG A 36 -6.23 14.99 7.01
CA ARG A 36 -7.16 15.67 6.12
C ARG A 36 -8.57 15.10 6.18
N GLU A 37 -8.83 14.24 7.14
CA GLU A 37 -10.15 13.64 7.35
C GLU A 37 -10.61 12.80 6.15
N LEU A 38 -9.67 12.01 5.60
CA LEU A 38 -9.93 11.09 4.50
C LEU A 38 -9.69 9.66 4.99
N PRO A 39 -10.62 9.10 5.79
CA PRO A 39 -10.36 7.82 6.46
C PRO A 39 -10.21 6.64 5.50
N LEU A 40 -10.93 6.63 4.38
CA LEU A 40 -10.80 5.53 3.41
C LEU A 40 -9.41 5.53 2.80
N LEU A 41 -8.90 6.68 2.39
CA LEU A 41 -7.54 6.77 1.85
C LEU A 41 -6.50 6.51 2.91
N GLY A 42 -6.70 7.01 4.14
CA GLY A 42 -5.79 6.72 5.22
C GLY A 42 -5.69 5.24 5.50
N SER A 43 -6.83 4.54 5.52
CA SER A 43 -6.85 3.10 5.71
C SER A 43 -6.17 2.37 4.57
N ALA A 44 -6.39 2.82 3.32
CA ALA A 44 -5.76 2.20 2.15
C ALA A 44 -4.24 2.30 2.23
N PHE A 45 -3.72 3.49 2.51
CA PHE A 45 -2.27 3.67 2.63
C PHE A 45 -1.70 2.90 3.81
N SER A 46 -2.46 2.76 4.91
CA SER A 46 -2.03 1.96 6.05
C SER A 46 -1.89 0.48 5.68
N LEU A 47 -2.83 -0.06 4.90
CA LEU A 47 -2.75 -1.44 4.43
C LEU A 47 -1.56 -1.61 3.49
N PHE A 48 -1.32 -0.65 2.61
CA PHE A 48 -0.16 -0.68 1.72
C PHE A 48 1.15 -0.70 2.54
N ALA A 49 1.26 0.16 3.54
CA ALA A 49 2.44 0.20 4.40
C ALA A 49 2.62 -1.14 5.13
N ALA A 50 1.53 -1.73 5.63
CA ALA A 50 1.59 -3.03 6.30
C ALA A 50 2.08 -4.12 5.34
N ALA A 51 1.64 -4.08 4.08
CA ALA A 51 2.09 -5.04 3.07
C ALA A 51 3.61 -4.96 2.88
N GLU A 52 4.16 -3.76 2.88
CA GLU A 52 5.60 -3.58 2.74
C GLU A 52 6.35 -4.16 3.93
N LEU A 53 5.81 -4.01 5.14
CA LEU A 53 6.42 -4.65 6.31
C LEU A 53 6.43 -6.17 6.19
N VAL A 54 5.36 -6.75 5.68
CA VAL A 54 5.27 -8.20 5.48
C VAL A 54 6.34 -8.66 4.49
N TYR A 55 6.52 -7.94 3.37
CA TYR A 55 7.58 -8.28 2.43
C TYR A 55 8.96 -8.22 3.06
N MET A 56 9.19 -7.25 3.95
CA MET A 56 10.49 -7.16 4.64
C MET A 56 10.76 -8.38 5.49
N THR A 57 9.73 -8.99 6.10
CA THR A 57 9.93 -10.21 6.89
C THR A 57 10.47 -11.35 6.05
N TYR A 58 10.04 -11.45 4.78
CA TYR A 58 10.60 -12.44 3.89
C TYR A 58 12.08 -12.17 3.60
N HIS A 59 12.43 -10.93 3.32
CA HIS A 59 13.83 -10.57 3.00
C HIS A 59 14.75 -10.70 4.21
N LEU A 60 14.19 -10.69 5.43
CA LEU A 60 14.94 -10.93 6.65
C LEU A 60 14.99 -12.39 7.06
N ASP A 61 14.45 -13.28 6.20
CA ASP A 61 14.38 -14.73 6.45
C ASP A 61 13.52 -15.11 7.64
N TRP A 62 12.59 -14.23 8.03
CA TRP A 62 11.65 -14.52 9.12
C TRP A 62 10.44 -15.32 8.63
N THR A 63 10.11 -15.20 7.35
CA THR A 63 8.98 -15.89 6.74
C THR A 63 9.40 -16.44 5.38
N VAL A 64 8.65 -17.45 4.89
CA VAL A 64 8.86 -17.96 3.54
C VAL A 64 8.14 -17.05 2.54
N PHE A 65 8.65 -17.07 1.29
CA PHE A 65 8.14 -16.18 0.24
C PHE A 65 6.64 -16.32 0.03
N LEU A 66 6.15 -17.56 -0.06
CA LEU A 66 4.74 -17.76 -0.37
C LEU A 66 3.82 -17.17 0.70
N PHE A 67 4.22 -17.29 1.97
CA PHE A 67 3.46 -16.70 3.08
C PHE A 67 3.45 -15.18 2.96
N ALA A 68 4.64 -14.57 2.84
CA ALA A 68 4.75 -13.12 2.79
C ALA A 68 4.03 -12.56 1.56
N HIS A 69 4.21 -13.20 0.41
CA HIS A 69 3.59 -12.78 -0.84
C HIS A 69 2.05 -12.82 -0.73
N THR A 70 1.52 -13.91 -0.19
CA THR A 70 0.06 -14.07 -0.07
C THR A 70 -0.54 -13.02 0.87
N ILE A 71 0.07 -12.83 2.04
CA ILE A 71 -0.44 -11.86 3.00
C ILE A 71 -0.33 -10.44 2.43
N ALA A 72 0.80 -10.10 1.81
CA ALA A 72 0.98 -8.78 1.22
C ALA A 72 -0.02 -8.53 0.09
N GLU A 73 -0.31 -9.53 -0.74
CA GLU A 73 -1.28 -9.39 -1.83
C GLU A 73 -2.68 -9.16 -1.29
N VAL A 74 -3.07 -9.86 -0.21
CA VAL A 74 -4.37 -9.64 0.42
C VAL A 74 -4.47 -8.22 0.96
N LEU A 75 -3.42 -7.73 1.61
CA LEU A 75 -3.39 -6.36 2.12
C LEU A 75 -3.47 -5.34 1.00
N ASP A 76 -2.74 -5.56 -0.08
CA ASP A 76 -2.76 -4.66 -1.24
C ASP A 76 -4.12 -4.67 -1.93
N LEU A 77 -4.76 -5.85 -2.01
CA LEU A 77 -6.11 -5.95 -2.57
C LEU A 77 -7.08 -5.13 -1.73
N GLY A 78 -6.99 -5.24 -0.40
CA GLY A 78 -7.81 -4.44 0.50
C GLY A 78 -7.58 -2.95 0.30
N ALA A 79 -6.30 -2.55 0.14
CA ALA A 79 -5.96 -1.15 -0.13
C ALA A 79 -6.58 -0.67 -1.44
N PHE A 80 -6.53 -1.48 -2.48
CA PHE A 80 -7.12 -1.14 -3.78
C PHE A 80 -8.63 -0.94 -3.68
N VAL A 81 -9.31 -1.85 -2.95
CA VAL A 81 -10.75 -1.73 -2.76
C VAL A 81 -11.08 -0.43 -2.04
N LEU A 82 -10.30 -0.07 -1.02
CA LEU A 82 -10.55 1.16 -0.27
C LEU A 82 -10.29 2.41 -1.12
N VAL A 83 -9.26 2.38 -1.97
CA VAL A 83 -9.02 3.51 -2.89
C VAL A 83 -10.18 3.66 -3.86
N PHE A 84 -10.67 2.55 -4.41
CA PHE A 84 -11.81 2.60 -5.32
C PHE A 84 -13.05 3.12 -4.60
N ALA A 85 -13.30 2.64 -3.37
CA ALA A 85 -14.44 3.12 -2.58
C ALA A 85 -14.34 4.62 -2.31
N ALA A 86 -13.13 5.10 -2.00
CA ALA A 86 -12.91 6.53 -1.78
C ALA A 86 -13.20 7.33 -3.05
N ALA A 87 -12.78 6.82 -4.20
CA ALA A 87 -13.02 7.50 -5.48
C ALA A 87 -14.52 7.57 -5.80
N VAL A 88 -15.24 6.46 -5.61
CA VAL A 88 -16.68 6.41 -5.85
C VAL A 88 -17.42 7.35 -4.91
N TYR A 89 -17.06 7.31 -3.62
CA TYR A 89 -17.68 8.18 -2.62
C TYR A 89 -17.48 9.65 -2.98
N SER A 90 -16.26 10.01 -3.37
CA SER A 90 -15.95 11.38 -3.76
C SER A 90 -16.75 11.80 -4.99
N ALA A 91 -16.86 10.93 -6.00
CA ALA A 91 -17.59 11.21 -7.21
C ALA A 91 -19.08 11.42 -6.95
N VAL A 92 -19.65 10.58 -6.05
CA VAL A 92 -21.07 10.67 -5.72
C VAL A 92 -21.36 11.96 -4.95
N ARG A 93 -20.46 12.38 -4.05
CA ARG A 93 -20.68 13.59 -3.26
C ARG A 93 -20.44 14.89 -4.03
N ARG A 94 -19.61 14.84 -5.07
CA ARG A 94 -19.21 16.06 -5.81
C ARG A 94 -20.39 16.83 -6.40
N PRO A 95 -21.37 16.19 -7.08
CA PRO A 95 -22.52 16.91 -7.60
C PRO A 95 -23.35 17.62 -6.52
N THR A 96 -23.52 16.96 -5.36
CA THR A 96 -24.25 17.54 -4.24
C THR A 96 -23.55 18.79 -3.71
N LEU A 97 -22.22 18.75 -3.58
CA LEU A 97 -21.44 19.89 -3.13
C LEU A 97 -21.53 21.04 -4.13
N GLN A 98 -21.46 20.76 -5.42
CA GLN A 98 -21.59 21.79 -6.46
C GLN A 98 -22.98 22.42 -6.43
N ALA A 99 -24.01 21.64 -6.26
CA ALA A 99 -25.38 22.13 -6.18
C ALA A 99 -25.56 23.06 -4.99
N SER A 100 -24.97 22.75 -3.84
CA SER A 100 -25.10 23.58 -2.64
C SER A 100 -24.32 24.90 -2.75
N ARG A 101 -23.35 24.99 -3.67
CA ARG A 101 -22.57 26.19 -3.87
C ARG A 101 -23.22 27.15 -4.89
N SER A 102 -24.14 26.66 -5.66
CA SER A 102 -24.82 27.49 -6.64
C SER A 102 -26.16 28.00 -6.13
#